data_1985781714456134ad9bb5be45121304
#
_entry.id   1985781714456134ad9bb5be45121304
#
_cell.length_a   1.000
_cell.length_b   1.000
_cell.length_c   1.000
_cell.angle_alpha   90.00
_cell.angle_beta   90.00
_cell.angle_gamma   90.00
#
_symmetry.space_group_name_H-M   'P 1'
#
loop_
_entity.id
_entity.type
_entity.pdbx_description
1 polymer ?
#
loop_
_entity_poly.entity_id
_entity_poly.type
_entity_poly.pdbx_seq_one_letter_code
_entity_poly.pdbx_strand_id
1 'polypeptide(L)'
;MSQYKGKEGEIIVSKFRDALKGLLPRNVKPRITFRGKKIGSFFRLKDKVPVEHQTNLIYRFRHDGVTKYIGQTNVRYGTRTNQHCHSDKLSSVYKYIQEGHHDISEENFDIIDKGYPKKWNRRLAEALYVKDFKPELNGQAKSTKLLLFN
;
A
#
# COMPACT_ATOMS: atom_id res chain seq x y z
N MET A 1 -4.13 27.95 7.16
CA MET A 1 -3.99 27.08 8.34
C MET A 1 -2.82 27.55 9.19
N SER A 2 -3.06 27.96 10.43
CA SER A 2 -2.02 28.46 11.33
C SER A 2 -1.22 27.31 11.96
N GLN A 3 0.10 27.49 12.13
CA GLN A 3 0.95 26.56 12.87
C GLN A 3 0.75 26.75 14.39
N TYR A 4 0.76 25.67 15.16
CA TYR A 4 0.79 25.75 16.62
C TYR A 4 2.10 26.37 17.09
N LYS A 5 2.01 27.44 17.88
CA LYS A 5 3.14 28.22 18.38
C LYS A 5 3.20 28.25 19.93
N GLY A 6 2.89 27.13 20.60
CA GLY A 6 2.92 27.06 22.06
C GLY A 6 1.98 28.06 22.73
N LYS A 7 2.50 28.86 23.70
CA LYS A 7 1.72 29.86 24.44
C LYS A 7 1.01 30.88 23.52
N GLU A 8 1.64 31.26 22.41
CA GLU A 8 0.99 32.17 21.41
C GLU A 8 -0.23 31.51 20.75
N GLY A 9 -0.16 30.19 20.53
CA GLY A 9 -1.29 29.42 20.02
C GLY A 9 -2.50 29.46 20.96
N GLU A 10 -2.27 29.35 22.27
CA GLU A 10 -3.33 29.42 23.28
C GLU A 10 -4.00 30.80 23.30
N ILE A 11 -3.22 31.88 23.19
CA ILE A 11 -3.74 33.24 23.10
C ILE A 11 -4.60 33.41 21.84
N ILE A 12 -4.16 32.89 20.70
CA ILE A 12 -4.94 32.92 19.45
C ILE A 12 -6.26 32.16 19.61
N VAL A 13 -6.23 30.97 20.23
CA VAL A 13 -7.43 30.17 20.49
C VAL A 13 -8.41 30.92 21.37
N SER A 14 -7.91 31.58 22.45
CA SER A 14 -8.76 32.38 23.33
C SER A 14 -9.44 33.52 22.60
N LYS A 15 -8.67 34.34 21.88
CA LYS A 15 -9.19 35.44 21.06
C LYS A 15 -10.24 34.99 20.03
N PHE A 16 -10.00 33.86 19.37
CA PHE A 16 -10.95 33.29 18.42
C PHE A 16 -12.24 32.81 19.08
N ARG A 17 -12.14 32.18 20.25
CA ARG A 17 -13.32 31.77 21.01
C ARG A 17 -14.15 32.99 21.44
N ASP A 18 -13.47 34.04 21.89
CA ASP A 18 -14.15 35.26 22.33
C ASP A 18 -14.84 35.98 21.16
N ALA A 19 -14.19 36.02 20.00
CA ALA A 19 -14.78 36.58 18.78
C ALA A 19 -15.99 35.77 18.28
N LEU A 20 -16.03 34.47 18.53
CA LEU A 20 -17.15 33.59 18.15
C LEU A 20 -18.29 33.56 19.17
N LYS A 21 -18.07 34.12 20.39
CA LYS A 21 -19.16 34.31 21.38
C LYS A 21 -20.20 35.25 20.79
N GLY A 22 -21.42 34.78 20.65
CA GLY A 22 -22.52 35.56 20.06
C GLY A 22 -22.76 35.32 18.57
N LEU A 23 -21.79 34.74 17.84
CA LEU A 23 -21.97 34.39 16.43
C LEU A 23 -22.47 32.93 16.27
N LEU A 24 -22.21 32.07 17.25
CA LEU A 24 -22.60 30.67 17.21
C LEU A 24 -23.77 30.38 18.19
N PRO A 25 -24.64 29.45 17.82
CA PRO A 25 -25.67 28.95 18.73
C PRO A 25 -25.05 28.41 20.04
N ARG A 26 -25.77 28.57 21.18
CA ARG A 26 -25.26 28.20 22.52
C ARG A 26 -24.87 26.72 22.66
N ASN A 27 -25.39 25.84 21.83
CA ASN A 27 -25.10 24.40 21.79
C ASN A 27 -23.87 24.04 20.91
N VAL A 28 -23.29 25.01 20.20
CA VAL A 28 -22.13 24.77 19.33
C VAL A 28 -20.84 25.18 20.04
N LYS A 29 -19.94 24.21 20.24
CA LYS A 29 -18.60 24.44 20.80
C LYS A 29 -17.55 24.36 19.66
N PRO A 30 -16.98 25.48 19.19
CA PRO A 30 -15.98 25.45 18.13
C PRO A 30 -14.70 24.74 18.62
N ARG A 31 -14.19 23.80 17.82
CA ARG A 31 -12.91 23.14 18.05
C ARG A 31 -11.88 23.74 17.12
N ILE A 32 -10.93 24.48 17.68
CA ILE A 32 -9.81 25.06 16.94
C ILE A 32 -8.66 24.05 16.99
N THR A 33 -8.18 23.64 15.81
CA THR A 33 -7.06 22.70 15.69
C THR A 33 -5.92 23.34 14.91
N PHE A 34 -4.70 23.14 15.37
CA PHE A 34 -3.48 23.56 14.68
C PHE A 34 -2.86 22.36 13.98
N ARG A 35 -2.46 22.56 12.74
CA ARG A 35 -1.71 21.54 11.99
C ARG A 35 -0.22 21.90 12.06
N GLY A 36 0.52 21.21 12.93
CA GLY A 36 1.99 21.28 12.94
C GLY A 36 2.59 20.53 11.76
N LYS A 37 3.71 21.03 11.24
CA LYS A 37 4.56 20.21 10.37
C LYS A 37 5.18 19.11 11.22
N LYS A 38 5.08 17.86 10.79
CA LYS A 38 5.76 16.73 11.47
C LYS A 38 7.27 16.96 11.34
N ILE A 39 8.02 16.65 12.40
CA ILE A 39 9.50 16.74 12.42
C ILE A 39 10.10 16.09 11.16
N GLY A 40 9.59 14.92 10.76
CA GLY A 40 10.01 14.23 9.54
C GLY A 40 9.85 15.03 8.23
N SER A 41 9.05 16.13 8.21
CA SER A 41 8.92 16.98 7.02
C SER A 41 10.09 17.96 6.84
N PHE A 42 10.93 18.16 7.85
CA PHE A 42 12.12 19.01 7.80
C PHE A 42 13.39 18.24 7.41
N PHE A 43 13.35 16.93 7.50
CA PHE A 43 14.47 16.10 7.07
C PHE A 43 14.14 15.52 5.70
N ARG A 44 15.07 15.68 4.74
CA ARG A 44 15.02 14.88 3.51
C ARG A 44 14.99 13.42 3.94
N LEU A 45 14.00 12.70 3.45
CA LEU A 45 13.83 11.28 3.77
C LEU A 45 15.16 10.57 3.58
N LYS A 46 15.45 9.67 4.54
CA LYS A 46 16.49 8.64 4.43
C LYS A 46 16.53 8.06 3.02
N ASP A 47 17.65 7.52 2.64
CA ASP A 47 17.85 6.81 1.39
C ASP A 47 16.65 5.95 1.04
N LYS A 48 16.27 5.94 -0.22
CA LYS A 48 15.15 5.12 -0.68
C LYS A 48 15.45 3.67 -0.34
N VAL A 49 14.50 3.02 0.31
CA VAL A 49 14.60 1.59 0.58
C VAL A 49 14.79 0.85 -0.75
N PRO A 50 15.86 0.06 -0.91
CA PRO A 50 16.08 -0.75 -2.11
C PRO A 50 14.83 -1.56 -2.46
N VAL A 51 14.62 -1.79 -3.76
CA VAL A 51 13.38 -2.42 -4.27
C VAL A 51 13.15 -3.78 -3.62
N GLU A 52 14.20 -4.58 -3.51
CA GLU A 52 14.18 -5.93 -2.92
C GLU A 52 13.81 -5.96 -1.43
N HIS A 53 14.02 -4.85 -0.71
CA HIS A 53 13.67 -4.71 0.71
C HIS A 53 12.27 -4.13 0.96
N GLN A 54 11.57 -3.72 -0.09
CA GLN A 54 10.21 -3.19 0.06
C GLN A 54 9.23 -4.28 0.51
N THR A 55 8.23 -3.88 1.28
CA THR A 55 7.22 -4.76 1.89
C THR A 55 5.82 -4.20 1.70
N ASN A 56 4.79 -4.98 2.02
CA ASN A 56 3.39 -4.53 2.01
C ASN A 56 2.95 -4.01 0.65
N LEU A 57 3.16 -4.80 -0.39
CA LEU A 57 2.99 -4.42 -1.78
C LEU A 57 2.26 -5.49 -2.60
N ILE A 58 1.87 -5.10 -3.80
CA ILE A 58 1.34 -5.95 -4.86
C ILE A 58 2.39 -6.02 -5.96
N TYR A 59 2.64 -7.21 -6.45
CA TYR A 59 3.59 -7.47 -7.54
C TYR A 59 2.94 -8.32 -8.61
N ARG A 60 3.50 -8.26 -9.80
CA ARG A 60 3.13 -9.14 -10.90
C ARG A 60 4.35 -9.90 -11.40
N PHE A 61 4.09 -11.05 -11.94
CA PHE A 61 5.02 -11.84 -12.72
C PHE A 61 4.64 -11.77 -14.19
N ARG A 62 5.60 -11.49 -15.05
CA ARG A 62 5.44 -11.41 -16.50
C ARG A 62 6.34 -12.42 -17.21
N HIS A 63 5.83 -13.00 -18.27
CA HIS A 63 6.60 -13.80 -19.20
C HIS A 63 6.09 -13.48 -20.61
N ASP A 64 7.02 -13.30 -21.57
CA ASP A 64 6.72 -12.88 -22.95
C ASP A 64 5.87 -11.60 -23.03
N GLY A 65 6.14 -10.62 -22.17
CA GLY A 65 5.40 -9.37 -22.12
C GLY A 65 4.00 -9.46 -21.52
N VAL A 66 3.51 -10.67 -21.20
CA VAL A 66 2.18 -10.92 -20.66
C VAL A 66 2.22 -11.08 -19.14
N THR A 67 1.26 -10.46 -18.44
CA THR A 67 1.08 -10.69 -17.00
C THR A 67 0.50 -12.09 -16.78
N LYS A 68 1.30 -12.99 -16.20
CA LYS A 68 0.92 -14.37 -15.92
C LYS A 68 0.42 -14.58 -14.49
N TYR A 69 0.90 -13.77 -13.54
CA TYR A 69 0.51 -13.89 -12.14
C TYR A 69 0.53 -12.52 -11.44
N ILE A 70 -0.38 -12.33 -10.50
CA ILE A 70 -0.42 -11.21 -9.57
C ILE A 70 -0.46 -11.76 -8.15
N GLY A 71 0.37 -11.19 -7.26
CA GLY A 71 0.43 -11.60 -5.87
C GLY A 71 0.66 -10.43 -4.94
N GLN A 72 0.48 -10.71 -3.65
CA GLN A 72 0.76 -9.75 -2.59
C GLN A 72 1.83 -10.28 -1.64
N THR A 73 2.54 -9.37 -0.99
CA THR A 73 3.48 -9.77 0.06
C THR A 73 3.53 -8.76 1.20
N ASN A 74 3.72 -9.26 2.42
CA ASN A 74 4.08 -8.48 3.60
C ASN A 74 5.53 -8.68 4.02
N VAL A 75 6.21 -9.67 3.46
CA VAL A 75 7.65 -9.86 3.61
C VAL A 75 8.40 -9.07 2.55
N ARG A 76 9.73 -9.08 2.60
CA ARG A 76 10.60 -8.41 1.61
C ARG A 76 10.30 -8.93 0.20
N TYR A 77 10.21 -8.02 -0.74
CA TYR A 77 9.91 -8.34 -2.14
C TYR A 77 10.91 -9.33 -2.73
N GLY A 78 12.22 -9.10 -2.60
CA GLY A 78 13.24 -10.03 -3.09
C GLY A 78 13.16 -11.42 -2.45
N THR A 79 12.79 -11.52 -1.16
CA THR A 79 12.54 -12.83 -0.54
C THR A 79 11.36 -13.54 -1.19
N ARG A 80 10.29 -12.79 -1.52
CA ARG A 80 9.10 -13.39 -2.12
C ARG A 80 9.33 -13.83 -3.57
N THR A 81 10.01 -13.03 -4.37
CA THR A 81 10.35 -13.40 -5.75
C THR A 81 11.29 -14.60 -5.79
N ASN A 82 12.31 -14.63 -4.94
CA ASN A 82 13.20 -15.77 -4.79
C ASN A 82 12.44 -17.05 -4.41
N GLN A 83 11.48 -16.97 -3.48
CA GLN A 83 10.63 -18.12 -3.13
C GLN A 83 9.88 -18.68 -4.34
N HIS A 84 9.31 -17.80 -5.18
CA HIS A 84 8.62 -18.22 -6.40
C HIS A 84 9.55 -18.90 -7.40
N CYS A 85 10.78 -18.43 -7.53
CA CYS A 85 11.74 -19.02 -8.46
C CYS A 85 12.32 -20.34 -7.97
N HIS A 86 12.57 -20.48 -6.65
CA HIS A 86 13.46 -21.55 -6.17
C HIS A 86 12.89 -22.48 -5.11
N SER A 87 11.97 -22.04 -4.26
CA SER A 87 11.64 -22.81 -3.06
C SER A 87 10.16 -23.09 -2.80
N ASP A 88 9.24 -22.26 -3.28
CA ASP A 88 7.81 -22.40 -3.04
C ASP A 88 7.16 -23.35 -4.05
N LYS A 89 7.35 -24.66 -3.87
CA LYS A 89 6.80 -25.73 -4.75
C LYS A 89 5.28 -25.70 -4.90
N LEU A 90 4.57 -25.01 -3.99
CA LEU A 90 3.10 -24.86 -4.06
C LEU A 90 2.70 -23.65 -4.93
N SER A 91 3.63 -22.77 -5.21
CA SER A 91 3.39 -21.60 -6.05
C SER A 91 3.05 -22.00 -7.49
N SER A 92 2.01 -21.37 -8.04
CA SER A 92 1.69 -21.52 -9.47
C SER A 92 2.82 -21.07 -10.37
N VAL A 93 3.55 -20.02 -9.96
CA VAL A 93 4.73 -19.51 -10.70
C VAL A 93 5.86 -20.52 -10.67
N TYR A 94 6.17 -21.12 -9.50
CA TYR A 94 7.19 -22.16 -9.41
C TYR A 94 6.89 -23.34 -10.35
N LYS A 95 5.65 -23.82 -10.35
CA LYS A 95 5.22 -24.90 -11.24
C LYS A 95 5.38 -24.53 -12.70
N TYR A 96 4.97 -23.34 -13.07
CA TYR A 96 5.13 -22.80 -14.42
C TYR A 96 6.59 -22.78 -14.88
N ILE A 97 7.53 -22.39 -14.00
CA ILE A 97 8.96 -22.43 -14.29
C ILE A 97 9.44 -23.87 -14.53
N GLN A 98 8.98 -24.84 -13.71
CA GLN A 98 9.37 -26.24 -13.86
C GLN A 98 8.80 -26.91 -15.11
N GLU A 99 7.74 -26.38 -15.70
CA GLU A 99 7.11 -26.88 -16.93
C GLU A 99 7.88 -26.55 -18.21
N GLY A 100 9.11 -26.05 -18.09
CA GLY A 100 10.03 -25.83 -19.22
C GLY A 100 10.39 -24.36 -19.49
N HIS A 101 9.99 -23.45 -18.62
CA HIS A 101 10.29 -22.02 -18.75
C HIS A 101 11.54 -21.64 -17.91
N HIS A 102 12.71 -22.15 -18.31
CA HIS A 102 13.95 -22.00 -17.53
C HIS A 102 14.66 -20.64 -17.72
N ASP A 103 14.19 -19.80 -18.62
CA ASP A 103 14.64 -18.43 -18.87
C ASP A 103 14.11 -17.40 -17.87
N ILE A 104 13.26 -17.86 -16.92
CA ILE A 104 12.61 -17.01 -15.94
C ILE A 104 13.54 -16.79 -14.74
N SER A 105 13.65 -15.52 -14.36
CA SER A 105 14.44 -15.05 -13.21
C SER A 105 13.62 -14.06 -12.36
N GLU A 106 14.23 -13.50 -11.33
CA GLU A 106 13.60 -12.46 -10.51
C GLU A 106 13.31 -11.18 -11.31
N GLU A 107 13.95 -10.96 -12.45
CA GLU A 107 13.73 -9.82 -13.34
C GLU A 107 12.35 -9.85 -14.03
N ASN A 108 11.73 -11.03 -14.09
CA ASN A 108 10.37 -11.19 -14.63
C ASN A 108 9.28 -10.67 -13.68
N PHE A 109 9.67 -10.23 -12.48
CA PHE A 109 8.75 -9.66 -11.51
C PHE A 109 8.88 -8.14 -11.42
N ASP A 110 7.76 -7.45 -11.24
CA ASP A 110 7.74 -6.02 -10.95
C ASP A 110 6.66 -5.65 -9.93
N ILE A 111 6.93 -4.59 -9.19
CA ILE A 111 5.98 -4.04 -8.22
C ILE A 111 4.99 -3.16 -8.96
N ILE A 112 3.69 -3.45 -8.83
CA ILE A 112 2.62 -2.65 -9.44
C ILE A 112 1.99 -1.67 -8.47
N ASP A 113 2.00 -1.98 -7.17
CA ASP A 113 1.44 -1.08 -6.16
C ASP A 113 2.03 -1.36 -4.77
N LYS A 114 1.99 -0.38 -3.86
CA LYS A 114 2.57 -0.47 -2.53
C LYS A 114 1.86 0.43 -1.51
N GLY A 115 2.16 0.21 -0.22
CA GLY A 115 1.59 1.02 0.85
C GLY A 115 0.39 0.38 1.55
N TYR A 116 0.29 -0.94 1.52
CA TYR A 116 -0.80 -1.72 2.13
C TYR A 116 -0.37 -2.46 3.40
N PRO A 117 -0.15 -1.79 4.55
CA PRO A 117 0.28 -2.46 5.78
C PRO A 117 -0.77 -3.43 6.33
N LYS A 118 -2.05 -3.12 6.15
CA LYS A 118 -3.15 -3.98 6.59
C LYS A 118 -3.38 -5.12 5.60
N LYS A 119 -3.43 -6.36 6.10
CA LYS A 119 -3.64 -7.59 5.32
C LYS A 119 -4.90 -7.52 4.44
N TRP A 120 -6.00 -6.99 4.98
CA TRP A 120 -7.26 -6.87 4.24
C TRP A 120 -7.13 -5.95 3.03
N ASN A 121 -6.53 -4.76 3.20
CA ASN A 121 -6.35 -3.81 2.11
C ASN A 121 -5.48 -4.39 1.00
N ARG A 122 -4.43 -5.16 1.38
CA ARG A 122 -3.56 -5.85 0.42
C ARG A 122 -4.32 -6.90 -0.39
N ARG A 123 -5.16 -7.72 0.30
CA ARG A 123 -6.00 -8.73 -0.37
C ARG A 123 -7.01 -8.10 -1.32
N LEU A 124 -7.61 -6.99 -0.92
CA LEU A 124 -8.55 -6.26 -1.77
C LEU A 124 -7.85 -5.71 -3.01
N ALA A 125 -6.70 -5.06 -2.84
CA ALA A 125 -5.90 -4.54 -3.95
C ALA A 125 -5.48 -5.67 -4.92
N GLU A 126 -4.94 -6.79 -4.39
CA GLU A 126 -4.61 -7.98 -5.18
C GLU A 126 -5.81 -8.46 -6.02
N ALA A 127 -6.98 -8.60 -5.38
CA ALA A 127 -8.18 -9.08 -6.06
C ALA A 127 -8.67 -8.14 -7.17
N LEU A 128 -8.53 -6.82 -6.99
CA LEU A 128 -8.84 -5.83 -8.03
C LEU A 128 -7.89 -5.97 -9.22
N TYR A 129 -6.58 -6.05 -8.98
CA TYR A 129 -5.60 -6.26 -10.04
C TYR A 129 -5.78 -7.60 -10.77
N VAL A 130 -6.09 -8.68 -10.03
CA VAL A 130 -6.41 -9.98 -10.65
C VAL A 130 -7.65 -9.89 -11.54
N LYS A 131 -8.68 -9.16 -11.12
CA LYS A 131 -9.88 -8.92 -11.92
C LYS A 131 -9.58 -8.15 -13.22
N ASP A 132 -8.72 -7.13 -13.12
CA ASP A 132 -8.40 -6.27 -14.26
C ASP A 132 -7.48 -6.97 -15.27
N PHE A 133 -6.42 -7.61 -14.80
CA PHE A 133 -5.42 -8.25 -15.66
C PHE A 133 -5.79 -9.68 -16.07
N LYS A 134 -6.66 -10.37 -15.34
CA LYS A 134 -7.09 -11.76 -15.56
C LYS A 134 -5.93 -12.73 -15.82
N PRO A 135 -4.89 -12.74 -14.94
CA PRO A 135 -3.69 -13.52 -15.19
C PRO A 135 -3.98 -15.02 -15.08
N GLU A 136 -3.39 -15.79 -15.98
CA GLU A 136 -3.62 -17.22 -16.14
C GLU A 136 -3.29 -18.05 -14.89
N LEU A 137 -2.20 -17.73 -14.21
CA LEU A 137 -1.71 -18.50 -13.06
C LEU A 137 -2.41 -18.16 -11.74
N ASN A 138 -3.26 -17.15 -11.70
CA ASN A 138 -4.13 -16.86 -10.57
C ASN A 138 -5.40 -17.71 -10.62
N GLY A 139 -5.30 -19.03 -10.59
CA GLY A 139 -6.46 -19.89 -10.64
C GLY A 139 -7.62 -19.43 -9.75
N GLN A 140 -8.86 -19.60 -10.21
CA GLN A 140 -10.10 -19.08 -9.58
C GLN A 140 -10.30 -19.45 -8.09
N ALA A 141 -9.56 -20.43 -7.58
CA ALA A 141 -9.72 -20.95 -6.22
C ALA A 141 -9.15 -20.04 -5.12
N LYS A 142 -8.35 -19.02 -5.42
CA LYS A 142 -7.69 -18.17 -4.42
C LYS A 142 -8.08 -16.69 -4.47
N SER A 143 -8.83 -16.24 -5.47
CA SER A 143 -9.36 -14.88 -5.45
C SER A 143 -10.43 -14.79 -4.36
N THR A 144 -10.24 -13.91 -3.42
CA THR A 144 -11.33 -13.53 -2.50
C THR A 144 -12.50 -13.12 -3.39
N LYS A 145 -13.58 -13.90 -3.40
CA LYS A 145 -14.82 -13.52 -4.10
C LYS A 145 -15.19 -12.14 -3.57
N LEU A 146 -15.04 -11.12 -4.41
CA LEU A 146 -15.51 -9.79 -4.11
C LEU A 146 -17.04 -9.83 -4.17
N LEU A 147 -17.68 -10.24 -3.08
CA LEU A 147 -19.14 -10.21 -2.90
C LEU A 147 -19.70 -8.77 -2.85
N LEU A 148 -18.88 -7.76 -3.15
CA LEU A 148 -19.23 -6.35 -3.04
C LEU A 148 -19.95 -5.78 -4.27
N PHE A 149 -20.14 -6.56 -5.32
CA PHE A 149 -20.77 -6.09 -6.55
C PHE A 149 -21.71 -7.18 -7.15
N ASN A 150 -22.80 -7.41 -6.47
CA ASN A 150 -24.03 -7.95 -7.07
C ASN A 150 -25.02 -6.81 -7.24
#